data_951e7db2e5d7594ab633ea403ecc2400
#
_entry.id   951e7db2e5d7594ab633ea403ecc2400
#
_cell.length_a   1.000
_cell.length_b   1.000
_cell.length_c   1.000
_cell.angle_alpha   90.00
_cell.angle_beta   90.00
_cell.angle_gamma   90.00
#
_symmetry.space_group_name_H-M   'P 1'
#
loop_
_entity.id
_entity.type
_entity.pdbx_description
1 polymer ?
#
loop_
_entity_poly.entity_id
_entity_poly.type
_entity_poly.pdbx_seq_one_letter_code
_entity_poly.pdbx_strand_id
1 'polypeptide(L)'
;SQEDNNKEETFLGIGSGSRKISKFQKSPINPFHVDSTMQMEEIKYYLEPKQQQVSYDIENIKPARLKIVEPLKKLYGGYVKAGAGSYLTPLLQVNYSSLRSKYDSWGVRGNIQSSFGNIKDMGNTRYTDASLGGYFQKFFNDHDLWAEMDYKKNIYRFYGLNYGAQDPDPFSSFQDKDSENFDSFGQDYDLFDMHVKFNSKNNGRDTSKLRYKTWMDFHHLNSQYELKENHFLLGAHSGWVIMDEEFLGTFELDVNNLGNPLLSLDS
;
A
#
# COMPACT_ATOMS: atom_id res chain seq x y z
N SER A 1 -28.25 -13.72 -31.62
CA SER A 1 -28.20 -13.04 -30.33
C SER A 1 -27.93 -14.06 -29.25
N GLN A 2 -26.69 -14.17 -28.83
CA GLN A 2 -26.26 -14.90 -27.64
C GLN A 2 -26.02 -13.89 -26.54
N GLU A 3 -26.82 -13.98 -25.48
CA GLU A 3 -26.62 -13.28 -24.23
C GLU A 3 -25.50 -14.00 -23.47
N ASP A 4 -24.35 -13.32 -23.33
CA ASP A 4 -23.28 -13.75 -22.44
C ASP A 4 -23.65 -13.36 -21.01
N ASN A 5 -24.15 -14.34 -20.28
CA ASN A 5 -24.38 -14.27 -18.84
C ASN A 5 -23.06 -14.47 -18.11
N ASN A 6 -22.29 -13.41 -17.89
CA ASN A 6 -21.09 -13.44 -17.09
C ASN A 6 -21.47 -13.36 -15.60
N LYS A 7 -21.75 -14.53 -15.01
CA LYS A 7 -21.85 -14.65 -13.54
C LYS A 7 -20.43 -14.80 -12.98
N GLU A 8 -19.95 -13.78 -12.30
CA GLU A 8 -18.77 -13.90 -11.43
C GLU A 8 -19.15 -14.70 -10.19
N GLU A 9 -18.83 -15.98 -10.20
CA GLU A 9 -18.91 -16.84 -9.01
C GLU A 9 -17.58 -16.78 -8.28
N THR A 10 -17.57 -16.11 -7.13
CA THR A 10 -16.41 -16.09 -6.24
C THR A 10 -16.43 -17.36 -5.40
N PHE A 11 -15.61 -18.35 -5.73
CA PHE A 11 -15.42 -19.55 -4.92
C PHE A 11 -14.40 -19.29 -3.82
N LEU A 12 -14.88 -19.14 -2.58
CA LEU A 12 -14.07 -19.21 -1.37
C LEU A 12 -13.96 -20.68 -0.95
N GLY A 13 -12.94 -21.36 -1.46
CA GLY A 13 -12.62 -22.72 -1.06
C GLY A 13 -11.79 -22.75 0.21
N ILE A 14 -12.42 -22.95 1.36
CA ILE A 14 -11.70 -23.28 2.60
C ILE A 14 -11.42 -24.79 2.59
N GLY A 15 -10.27 -25.16 2.06
CA GLY A 15 -9.80 -26.54 2.09
C GLY A 15 -9.10 -26.86 3.41
N SER A 16 -9.80 -27.51 4.35
CA SER A 16 -9.15 -28.17 5.50
C SER A 16 -8.59 -29.52 5.06
N GLY A 17 -7.37 -29.52 4.54
CA GLY A 17 -6.66 -30.76 4.23
C GLY A 17 -5.98 -31.34 5.46
N SER A 18 -6.58 -32.36 6.10
CA SER A 18 -5.86 -33.18 7.07
C SER A 18 -4.90 -34.11 6.34
N ARG A 19 -3.59 -33.85 6.47
CA ARG A 19 -2.56 -34.77 5.95
C ARG A 19 -2.53 -36.03 6.82
N LYS A 20 -3.02 -37.15 6.31
CA LYS A 20 -2.77 -38.45 6.90
C LYS A 20 -1.35 -38.91 6.51
N ILE A 21 -0.46 -38.92 7.48
CA ILE A 21 0.85 -39.56 7.33
C ILE A 21 0.64 -41.06 7.48
N SER A 22 0.67 -41.79 6.38
CA SER A 22 0.73 -43.27 6.42
C SER A 22 2.12 -43.68 6.84
N LYS A 23 2.21 -44.50 7.91
CA LYS A 23 3.45 -45.10 8.32
C LYS A 23 3.88 -46.12 7.23
N PHE A 24 4.95 -45.81 6.54
CA PHE A 24 5.60 -46.77 5.64
C PHE A 24 6.27 -47.85 6.51
N GLN A 25 5.77 -49.05 6.44
CA GLN A 25 6.50 -50.22 6.96
C GLN A 25 7.61 -50.57 5.96
N LYS A 26 8.86 -50.44 6.40
CA LYS A 26 9.99 -50.96 5.63
C LYS A 26 9.86 -52.48 5.53
N SER A 27 9.71 -52.97 4.32
CA SER A 27 9.83 -54.40 4.04
C SER A 27 11.26 -54.87 4.40
N PRO A 28 11.43 -55.91 5.22
CA PRO A 28 12.76 -56.43 5.48
C PRO A 28 13.31 -57.02 4.19
N ILE A 29 14.34 -56.39 3.66
CA ILE A 29 15.11 -56.93 2.55
C ILE A 29 15.93 -58.06 3.16
N ASN A 30 15.54 -59.32 2.87
CA ASN A 30 16.37 -60.46 3.20
C ASN A 30 17.68 -60.30 2.42
N PRO A 31 18.83 -60.30 3.09
CA PRO A 31 20.10 -60.30 2.39
C PRO A 31 20.21 -61.63 1.60
N PHE A 32 20.33 -61.50 0.30
CA PHE A 32 20.71 -62.68 -0.53
C PHE A 32 22.03 -63.17 -0.03
N HIS A 33 22.07 -64.43 0.40
CA HIS A 33 23.31 -65.16 0.63
C HIS A 33 24.01 -65.30 -0.73
N VAL A 34 25.03 -64.52 -0.93
CA VAL A 34 25.95 -64.70 -2.05
C VAL A 34 26.84 -65.89 -1.68
N ASP A 35 26.69 -66.97 -2.43
CA ASP A 35 27.52 -68.18 -2.26
C ASP A 35 28.97 -67.80 -2.57
N SER A 36 29.81 -67.80 -1.54
CA SER A 36 31.18 -67.34 -1.60
C SER A 36 32.16 -68.35 -2.27
N THR A 37 31.60 -69.35 -2.95
CA THR A 37 32.43 -70.38 -3.61
C THR A 37 32.65 -70.12 -5.11
N MET A 38 32.08 -69.12 -5.69
CA MET A 38 32.43 -68.73 -7.05
C MET A 38 33.75 -67.94 -7.06
N GLN A 39 34.81 -68.60 -7.39
CA GLN A 39 36.07 -67.97 -7.78
C GLN A 39 35.80 -67.26 -9.13
N MET A 40 35.61 -65.96 -9.11
CA MET A 40 35.60 -65.20 -10.33
C MET A 40 37.02 -65.11 -10.88
N GLU A 41 37.20 -65.52 -12.12
CA GLU A 41 38.45 -65.28 -12.83
C GLU A 41 38.72 -63.75 -12.87
N GLU A 42 39.95 -63.39 -12.54
CA GLU A 42 40.39 -61.99 -12.52
C GLU A 42 40.42 -61.48 -13.97
N ILE A 43 39.37 -60.72 -14.33
CA ILE A 43 39.28 -60.14 -15.66
C ILE A 43 40.24 -58.90 -15.70
N LYS A 44 41.35 -59.09 -16.38
CA LYS A 44 42.33 -58.05 -16.63
C LYS A 44 41.83 -57.18 -17.80
N TYR A 45 41.34 -55.98 -17.48
CA TYR A 45 40.99 -54.98 -18.48
C TYR A 45 42.27 -54.25 -18.92
N TYR A 46 42.64 -54.37 -20.17
CA TYR A 46 43.61 -53.44 -20.78
C TYR A 46 42.91 -52.16 -21.14
N LEU A 47 43.07 -51.15 -20.29
CA LEU A 47 42.63 -49.83 -20.61
C LEU A 47 43.70 -49.12 -21.46
N GLU A 48 43.50 -49.08 -22.75
CA GLU A 48 44.27 -48.17 -23.60
C GLU A 48 43.75 -46.73 -23.43
N PRO A 49 44.58 -45.79 -22.96
CA PRO A 49 44.16 -44.40 -22.88
C PRO A 49 44.05 -43.82 -24.29
N LYS A 50 42.87 -43.92 -24.88
CA LYS A 50 42.57 -43.26 -26.15
C LYS A 50 42.12 -41.86 -25.85
N GLN A 51 42.98 -40.87 -26.07
CA GLN A 51 42.59 -39.46 -26.02
C GLN A 51 41.62 -39.21 -27.15
N GLN A 52 40.34 -39.15 -26.82
CA GLN A 52 39.30 -38.74 -27.73
C GLN A 52 39.07 -37.23 -27.51
N GLN A 53 39.59 -36.41 -28.42
CA GLN A 53 39.24 -35.01 -28.46
C GLN A 53 37.78 -34.89 -28.92
N VAL A 54 36.89 -34.64 -27.98
CA VAL A 54 35.50 -34.33 -28.30
C VAL A 54 35.40 -32.84 -28.49
N SER A 55 35.32 -32.40 -29.73
CA SER A 55 35.01 -31.02 -30.07
C SER A 55 33.51 -30.82 -29.95
N TYR A 56 33.08 -30.16 -28.89
CA TYR A 56 31.70 -29.72 -28.77
C TYR A 56 31.56 -28.36 -29.45
N ASP A 57 30.93 -28.36 -30.59
CA ASP A 57 30.46 -27.10 -31.21
C ASP A 57 29.19 -26.71 -30.47
N ILE A 58 29.31 -25.77 -29.51
CA ILE A 58 28.16 -25.25 -28.76
C ILE A 58 27.46 -24.25 -29.68
N GLU A 59 26.40 -24.70 -30.33
CA GLU A 59 25.52 -23.80 -31.06
C GLU A 59 25.00 -22.71 -30.07
N ASN A 60 25.31 -21.46 -30.38
CA ASN A 60 24.79 -20.32 -29.66
C ASN A 60 23.26 -20.28 -29.82
N ILE A 61 22.55 -20.75 -28.81
CA ILE A 61 21.09 -20.69 -28.73
C ILE A 61 20.71 -19.21 -28.66
N LYS A 62 20.21 -18.65 -29.77
CA LYS A 62 19.68 -17.30 -29.79
C LYS A 62 18.46 -17.26 -28.86
N PRO A 63 18.43 -16.35 -27.85
CA PRO A 63 17.29 -16.26 -26.96
C PRO A 63 16.04 -15.96 -27.79
N ALA A 64 15.02 -16.80 -27.66
CA ALA A 64 13.72 -16.59 -28.29
C ALA A 64 13.10 -15.32 -27.68
N ARG A 65 13.07 -14.24 -28.44
CA ARG A 65 12.31 -13.03 -28.07
C ARG A 65 10.85 -13.28 -28.34
N LEU A 66 10.12 -13.64 -27.29
CA LEU A 66 8.66 -13.70 -27.37
C LEU A 66 8.13 -12.26 -27.53
N LYS A 67 7.78 -11.89 -28.76
CA LYS A 67 7.15 -10.60 -29.03
C LYS A 67 5.65 -10.73 -28.79
N ILE A 68 5.26 -10.75 -27.52
CA ILE A 68 3.85 -10.70 -27.16
C ILE A 68 3.38 -9.27 -27.39
N VAL A 69 2.66 -9.06 -28.45
CA VAL A 69 1.93 -7.81 -28.67
C VAL A 69 0.59 -7.99 -27.95
N GLU A 70 0.58 -7.76 -26.65
CA GLU A 70 -0.69 -7.67 -25.92
C GLU A 70 -1.42 -6.41 -26.41
N PRO A 71 -2.65 -6.53 -26.91
CA PRO A 71 -3.42 -5.34 -27.24
C PRO A 71 -3.63 -4.52 -25.97
N LEU A 72 -3.28 -3.26 -26.03
CA LEU A 72 -3.46 -2.35 -24.89
C LEU A 72 -4.96 -2.30 -24.54
N LYS A 73 -5.30 -2.74 -23.32
CA LYS A 73 -6.66 -2.64 -22.80
C LYS A 73 -7.09 -1.17 -22.80
N LYS A 74 -8.36 -0.95 -23.18
CA LYS A 74 -8.96 0.38 -23.12
C LYS A 74 -8.92 0.87 -21.66
N LEU A 75 -8.34 2.02 -21.43
CA LEU A 75 -8.31 2.68 -20.13
C LEU A 75 -9.52 3.62 -20.03
N TYR A 76 -10.18 3.58 -18.89
CA TYR A 76 -11.21 4.56 -18.53
C TYR A 76 -10.60 5.64 -17.66
N GLY A 77 -10.90 6.91 -17.94
CA GLY A 77 -10.35 8.05 -17.21
C GLY A 77 -10.90 8.20 -15.79
N GLY A 78 -12.05 7.61 -15.51
CA GLY A 78 -12.63 7.74 -14.18
C GLY A 78 -13.75 6.79 -13.90
N TYR A 79 -14.17 6.73 -12.65
CA TYR A 79 -15.37 6.03 -12.20
C TYR A 79 -16.10 6.86 -11.13
N VAL A 80 -17.38 6.60 -11.04
CA VAL A 80 -18.23 7.10 -9.97
C VAL A 80 -18.96 5.90 -9.36
N LYS A 81 -18.91 5.80 -8.04
CA LYS A 81 -19.65 4.80 -7.27
C LYS A 81 -20.54 5.54 -6.29
N ALA A 82 -21.84 5.28 -6.33
CA ALA A 82 -22.80 5.82 -5.38
C ALA A 82 -23.55 4.66 -4.73
N GLY A 83 -23.87 4.80 -3.48
CA GLY A 83 -24.59 3.80 -2.69
C GLY A 83 -25.32 4.42 -1.51
N ALA A 84 -26.27 3.68 -0.98
CA ALA A 84 -26.96 4.02 0.25
C ALA A 84 -27.18 2.75 1.07
N GLY A 85 -26.96 2.86 2.36
CA GLY A 85 -27.15 1.76 3.32
C GLY A 85 -28.33 2.02 4.26
N SER A 86 -28.55 1.06 5.16
CA SER A 86 -29.45 1.23 6.29
C SER A 86 -28.99 2.41 7.17
N TYR A 87 -29.90 2.98 7.94
CA TYR A 87 -29.63 4.18 8.76
C TYR A 87 -29.21 5.42 7.97
N LEU A 88 -29.73 5.58 6.74
CA LEU A 88 -29.40 6.68 5.85
C LEU A 88 -27.86 6.87 5.72
N THR A 89 -27.20 5.83 5.25
CA THR A 89 -25.75 5.81 5.09
C THR A 89 -25.39 6.02 3.61
N PRO A 90 -25.32 7.26 3.10
CA PRO A 90 -24.88 7.52 1.75
C PRO A 90 -23.39 7.29 1.60
N LEU A 91 -23.01 6.74 0.44
CA LEU A 91 -21.64 6.59 -0.02
C LEU A 91 -21.52 7.21 -1.41
N LEU A 92 -20.53 8.06 -1.59
CA LEU A 92 -20.15 8.58 -2.91
C LEU A 92 -18.63 8.50 -3.05
N GLN A 93 -18.18 7.82 -4.08
CA GLN A 93 -16.77 7.77 -4.46
C GLN A 93 -16.63 8.25 -5.91
N VAL A 94 -15.71 9.14 -6.13
CA VAL A 94 -15.38 9.67 -7.45
C VAL A 94 -13.86 9.56 -7.62
N ASN A 95 -13.46 9.03 -8.74
CA ASN A 95 -12.07 9.04 -9.14
C ASN A 95 -12.00 9.42 -10.62
N TYR A 96 -11.13 10.36 -10.93
CA TYR A 96 -10.85 10.76 -12.30
C TYR A 96 -9.35 10.96 -12.47
N SER A 97 -8.77 10.36 -13.50
CA SER A 97 -7.36 10.48 -13.80
C SER A 97 -7.11 10.69 -15.29
N SER A 98 -6.03 11.38 -15.60
CA SER A 98 -5.58 11.55 -16.97
C SER A 98 -5.29 10.18 -17.59
N LEU A 99 -5.63 10.02 -18.86
CA LEU A 99 -5.18 8.88 -19.65
C LEU A 99 -3.67 8.97 -19.87
N ARG A 100 -3.09 7.88 -20.38
CA ARG A 100 -1.65 7.78 -20.62
C ARG A 100 -1.12 8.99 -21.40
N SER A 101 -0.22 9.75 -20.78
CA SER A 101 0.54 10.83 -21.39
C SER A 101 2.03 10.56 -21.20
N LYS A 102 2.85 11.08 -22.12
CA LYS A 102 4.31 11.04 -22.00
C LYS A 102 4.87 12.23 -21.23
N TYR A 103 4.05 13.26 -21.03
CA TYR A 103 4.47 14.55 -20.50
C TYR A 103 3.99 14.80 -19.09
N ASP A 104 2.78 14.33 -18.78
CA ASP A 104 2.11 14.59 -17.51
C ASP A 104 1.14 13.47 -17.16
N SER A 105 0.88 13.32 -15.88
CA SER A 105 -0.16 12.47 -15.33
C SER A 105 -0.80 13.21 -14.15
N TRP A 106 -2.10 13.20 -14.07
CA TRP A 106 -2.82 13.83 -12.96
C TRP A 106 -4.11 13.08 -12.66
N GLY A 107 -4.56 13.21 -11.46
CA GLY A 107 -5.82 12.62 -11.06
C GLY A 107 -6.37 13.28 -9.82
N VAL A 108 -7.69 13.18 -9.66
CA VAL A 108 -8.43 13.62 -8.49
C VAL A 108 -9.26 12.48 -7.95
N ARG A 109 -9.37 12.41 -6.65
CA ARG A 109 -10.15 11.41 -5.93
C ARG A 109 -11.00 12.08 -4.86
N GLY A 110 -12.23 11.65 -4.72
CA GLY A 110 -13.13 12.09 -3.67
C GLY A 110 -13.89 10.91 -3.11
N ASN A 111 -14.05 10.88 -1.80
CA ASN A 111 -14.85 9.90 -1.11
C ASN A 111 -15.65 10.58 -0.01
N ILE A 112 -16.92 10.28 0.08
CA ILE A 112 -17.79 10.71 1.19
C ILE A 112 -18.59 9.50 1.61
N GLN A 113 -18.52 9.19 2.90
CA GLN A 113 -19.36 8.21 3.56
C GLN A 113 -19.90 8.82 4.85
N SER A 114 -21.20 8.83 5.02
CA SER A 114 -21.84 9.41 6.20
C SER A 114 -22.92 8.49 6.71
N SER A 115 -23.28 8.61 7.98
CA SER A 115 -24.46 8.03 8.55
C SER A 115 -25.28 9.12 9.23
N PHE A 116 -26.52 9.25 8.85
CA PHE A 116 -27.46 10.24 9.42
C PHE A 116 -28.54 9.61 10.31
N GLY A 117 -28.58 8.29 10.36
CA GLY A 117 -29.56 7.58 11.21
C GLY A 117 -29.13 7.56 12.67
N ASN A 118 -30.12 7.67 13.55
CA ASN A 118 -29.93 7.51 14.98
C ASN A 118 -30.36 6.09 15.40
N ILE A 119 -29.62 5.51 16.33
CA ILE A 119 -29.97 4.25 16.97
C ILE A 119 -30.90 4.57 18.14
N LYS A 120 -32.00 3.82 18.26
CA LYS A 120 -32.96 3.99 19.34
C LYS A 120 -32.27 3.83 20.68
N ASP A 121 -32.61 4.70 21.63
CA ASP A 121 -32.09 4.72 23.02
C ASP A 121 -30.57 4.96 23.13
N MET A 122 -29.95 5.43 22.07
CA MET A 122 -28.55 5.88 22.07
C MET A 122 -28.50 7.37 21.71
N GLY A 123 -27.39 8.02 22.07
CA GLY A 123 -27.13 9.40 21.69
C GLY A 123 -26.98 9.60 20.18
N ASN A 124 -26.40 10.70 19.79
CA ASN A 124 -26.13 10.98 18.39
C ASN A 124 -25.11 10.00 17.82
N THR A 125 -25.54 9.12 16.90
CA THR A 125 -24.70 8.08 16.28
C THR A 125 -24.19 8.47 14.89
N ARG A 126 -24.33 9.75 14.52
CA ARG A 126 -23.93 10.24 13.21
C ARG A 126 -22.42 10.23 13.06
N TYR A 127 -21.95 9.88 11.88
CA TYR A 127 -20.56 10.05 11.50
C TYR A 127 -20.46 10.55 10.07
N THR A 128 -19.35 11.19 9.77
CA THR A 128 -18.99 11.56 8.40
C THR A 128 -17.51 11.34 8.20
N ASP A 129 -17.17 10.62 7.14
CA ASP A 129 -15.83 10.42 6.64
C ASP A 129 -15.80 10.99 5.22
N ALA A 130 -15.07 12.07 5.03
CA ALA A 130 -14.94 12.74 3.75
C ALA A 130 -13.46 12.89 3.41
N SER A 131 -13.09 12.59 2.19
CA SER A 131 -11.75 12.82 1.69
C SER A 131 -11.77 13.37 0.27
N LEU A 132 -10.87 14.30 0.01
CA LEU A 132 -10.63 14.88 -1.30
C LEU A 132 -9.13 14.91 -1.52
N GLY A 133 -8.66 14.33 -2.60
CA GLY A 133 -7.24 14.29 -2.90
C GLY A 133 -6.97 14.41 -4.39
N GLY A 134 -5.74 14.71 -4.71
CA GLY A 134 -5.28 14.78 -6.08
C GLY A 134 -3.79 14.63 -6.18
N TYR A 135 -3.35 14.18 -7.32
CA TYR A 135 -1.94 14.10 -7.66
C TYR A 135 -1.67 14.72 -9.00
N PHE A 136 -0.46 15.20 -9.15
CA PHE A 136 0.07 15.73 -10.40
C PHE A 136 1.51 15.25 -10.58
N GLN A 137 1.82 14.72 -11.76
CA GLN A 137 3.15 14.29 -12.14
C GLN A 137 3.53 14.91 -13.46
N LYS A 138 4.71 15.52 -13.54
CA LYS A 138 5.27 16.09 -14.75
C LYS A 138 6.57 15.38 -15.11
N PHE A 139 6.62 14.87 -16.33
CA PHE A 139 7.80 14.21 -16.87
C PHE A 139 8.60 15.18 -17.74
N PHE A 140 9.73 15.63 -17.26
CA PHE A 140 10.72 16.34 -18.05
C PHE A 140 11.72 15.36 -18.67
N ASN A 141 12.61 15.83 -19.52
CA ASN A 141 13.60 14.94 -20.15
C ASN A 141 14.52 14.28 -19.12
N ASP A 142 15.09 15.07 -18.23
CA ASP A 142 16.09 14.63 -17.25
C ASP A 142 15.56 14.60 -15.80
N HIS A 143 14.33 15.05 -15.58
CA HIS A 143 13.73 15.19 -14.26
C HIS A 143 12.29 14.70 -14.24
N ASP A 144 11.79 14.39 -13.08
CA ASP A 144 10.36 14.20 -12.82
C ASP A 144 9.95 14.96 -11.54
N LEU A 145 8.81 15.62 -11.64
CA LEU A 145 8.12 16.27 -10.53
C LEU A 145 6.88 15.45 -10.21
N TRP A 146 6.69 15.14 -8.95
CA TRP A 146 5.48 14.52 -8.45
C TRP A 146 4.96 15.33 -7.26
N ALA A 147 3.69 15.65 -7.25
CA ALA A 147 3.01 16.35 -6.19
C ALA A 147 1.68 15.67 -5.88
N GLU A 148 1.37 15.53 -4.62
CA GLU A 148 0.12 14.98 -4.12
C GLU A 148 -0.38 15.82 -2.96
N MET A 149 -1.69 16.02 -2.89
CA MET A 149 -2.34 16.64 -1.76
C MET A 149 -3.63 15.91 -1.44
N ASP A 150 -3.87 15.75 -0.16
CA ASP A 150 -5.06 15.11 0.38
C ASP A 150 -5.64 15.97 1.52
N TYR A 151 -6.95 16.12 1.51
CA TYR A 151 -7.71 16.68 2.62
C TYR A 151 -8.69 15.63 3.10
N LYS A 152 -8.74 15.40 4.41
CA LYS A 152 -9.66 14.48 5.07
C LYS A 152 -10.39 15.22 6.18
N LYS A 153 -11.69 15.00 6.25
CA LYS A 153 -12.54 15.47 7.34
C LYS A 153 -13.27 14.30 7.93
N ASN A 154 -13.05 14.07 9.21
CA ASN A 154 -13.68 12.99 9.97
C ASN A 154 -14.48 13.59 11.11
N ILE A 155 -15.74 13.24 11.18
CA ILE A 155 -16.67 13.64 12.23
C ILE A 155 -17.20 12.40 12.88
N TYR A 156 -16.92 12.24 14.17
CA TYR A 156 -17.37 11.11 14.95
C TYR A 156 -18.16 11.58 16.15
N ARG A 157 -19.20 10.84 16.54
CA ARG A 157 -19.99 11.10 17.73
C ARG A 157 -19.86 9.92 18.69
N PHE A 158 -19.67 10.21 19.97
CA PHE A 158 -19.52 9.20 21.00
C PHE A 158 -20.90 8.79 21.51
N TYR A 159 -21.43 7.68 21.04
CA TYR A 159 -22.77 7.20 21.33
C TYR A 159 -22.85 6.03 22.32
N GLY A 160 -21.71 5.43 22.70
CA GLY A 160 -21.63 4.26 23.56
C GLY A 160 -21.80 4.55 25.06
N LEU A 161 -22.09 5.80 25.42
CA LEU A 161 -22.28 6.19 26.81
C LEU A 161 -23.69 5.79 27.28
N ASN A 162 -23.77 5.08 28.42
CA ASN A 162 -25.06 4.69 28.98
C ASN A 162 -25.64 5.84 29.81
N TYR A 163 -26.58 6.56 29.22
CA TYR A 163 -27.22 7.70 29.86
C TYR A 163 -28.27 7.38 30.92
N GLY A 164 -28.47 6.10 31.25
CA GLY A 164 -29.49 5.64 32.21
C GLY A 164 -28.96 5.08 33.52
N ALA A 165 -27.64 4.95 33.66
CA ALA A 165 -27.06 4.42 34.88
C ALA A 165 -26.96 5.52 35.94
N GLN A 166 -27.53 5.27 37.14
CA GLN A 166 -27.48 6.16 38.32
C GLN A 166 -26.10 6.15 39.02
N ASP A 167 -25.03 5.78 38.34
CA ASP A 167 -23.67 5.81 38.89
C ASP A 167 -23.08 7.20 38.78
N PRO A 168 -22.43 7.74 39.81
CA PRO A 168 -21.75 9.02 39.76
C PRO A 168 -20.44 8.87 38.96
N ASP A 169 -20.57 8.62 37.68
CA ASP A 169 -19.50 8.64 36.72
C ASP A 169 -19.00 10.08 36.55
N PRO A 170 -17.67 10.35 36.44
CA PRO A 170 -17.15 11.67 36.17
C PRO A 170 -17.69 12.29 34.87
N PHE A 171 -18.33 11.49 34.02
CA PHE A 171 -19.07 11.94 32.82
C PHE A 171 -20.54 12.26 33.06
N SER A 172 -21.04 12.19 34.30
CA SER A 172 -22.48 12.44 34.65
C SER A 172 -22.96 13.83 34.27
N SER A 173 -22.08 14.82 34.20
CA SER A 173 -22.41 16.18 33.71
C SER A 173 -22.81 16.25 32.25
N PHE A 174 -22.55 15.20 31.48
CA PHE A 174 -22.94 15.09 30.07
C PHE A 174 -24.25 14.30 29.86
N GLN A 175 -24.93 13.91 30.95
CA GLN A 175 -26.11 13.06 30.87
C GLN A 175 -27.42 13.81 30.64
N ASP A 176 -27.42 15.14 30.62
CA ASP A 176 -28.60 15.91 30.36
C ASP A 176 -28.99 15.86 28.89
N LYS A 177 -29.97 15.00 28.55
CA LYS A 177 -30.47 14.78 27.19
C LYS A 177 -31.00 16.07 26.52
N ASP A 178 -31.37 17.03 27.34
CA ASP A 178 -31.95 18.30 26.91
C ASP A 178 -30.89 19.41 26.79
N SER A 179 -29.61 19.12 27.11
CA SER A 179 -28.56 20.07 26.97
C SER A 179 -28.18 20.21 25.49
N GLU A 180 -28.09 21.43 25.00
CA GLU A 180 -27.59 21.74 23.65
C GLU A 180 -26.19 21.18 23.39
N ASN A 181 -25.45 20.86 24.45
CA ASN A 181 -24.11 20.30 24.39
C ASN A 181 -24.08 18.80 24.05
N PHE A 182 -25.21 18.11 24.16
CA PHE A 182 -25.29 16.66 23.95
C PHE A 182 -25.01 16.26 22.48
N ASP A 183 -25.52 17.05 21.54
CA ASP A 183 -25.30 16.81 20.11
C ASP A 183 -23.86 17.10 19.68
N SER A 184 -23.09 17.83 20.49
CA SER A 184 -21.72 18.20 20.22
C SER A 184 -20.68 17.24 20.79
N PHE A 185 -21.11 16.23 21.60
CA PHE A 185 -20.16 15.27 22.16
C PHE A 185 -19.64 14.31 21.10
N GLY A 186 -18.49 14.64 20.59
CA GLY A 186 -17.86 13.93 19.50
C GLY A 186 -16.48 14.47 19.22
N GLN A 187 -15.92 14.09 18.12
CA GLN A 187 -14.62 14.56 17.69
C GLN A 187 -14.62 14.81 16.18
N ASP A 188 -14.16 15.98 15.82
CA ASP A 188 -14.00 16.41 14.45
C ASP A 188 -12.50 16.56 14.18
N TYR A 189 -12.04 15.99 13.07
CA TYR A 189 -10.66 16.10 12.60
C TYR A 189 -10.65 16.65 11.19
N ASP A 190 -9.83 17.64 11.00
CA ASP A 190 -9.45 18.15 9.68
C ASP A 190 -7.96 17.82 9.48
N LEU A 191 -7.66 17.07 8.45
CA LEU A 191 -6.32 16.63 8.11
C LEU A 191 -5.99 17.11 6.70
N PHE A 192 -4.88 17.79 6.55
CA PHE A 192 -4.35 18.18 5.26
C PHE A 192 -2.92 17.66 5.11
N ASP A 193 -2.70 16.87 4.07
CA ASP A 193 -1.41 16.31 3.67
C ASP A 193 -0.98 16.87 2.32
N MET A 194 0.26 17.29 2.21
CA MET A 194 0.88 17.65 0.94
C MET A 194 2.25 17.00 0.83
N HIS A 195 2.50 16.36 -0.29
CA HIS A 195 3.77 15.73 -0.58
C HIS A 195 4.25 16.14 -1.98
N VAL A 196 5.49 16.60 -2.07
CA VAL A 196 6.12 17.00 -3.33
C VAL A 196 7.47 16.29 -3.45
N LYS A 197 7.73 15.71 -4.61
CA LYS A 197 9.03 15.09 -4.95
C LYS A 197 9.54 15.66 -6.26
N PHE A 198 10.83 15.93 -6.29
CA PHE A 198 11.52 16.30 -7.51
C PHE A 198 12.82 15.50 -7.63
N ASN A 199 12.90 14.67 -8.68
CA ASN A 199 13.99 13.72 -8.85
C ASN A 199 14.68 13.89 -10.20
N SER A 200 15.98 13.59 -10.23
CA SER A 200 16.68 13.41 -11.50
C SER A 200 16.40 12.00 -12.06
N LYS A 201 16.26 11.87 -13.38
CA LYS A 201 16.11 10.58 -14.07
C LYS A 201 17.43 9.85 -14.32
N ASN A 202 18.54 10.42 -13.87
CA ASN A 202 19.85 9.81 -14.03
C ASN A 202 20.00 8.63 -13.04
N ASN A 203 19.81 7.41 -13.55
CA ASN A 203 19.93 6.16 -12.76
C ASN A 203 21.39 5.64 -12.70
N GLY A 204 22.38 6.53 -12.69
CA GLY A 204 23.78 6.15 -12.64
C GLY A 204 24.39 5.71 -13.99
N ARG A 205 23.65 5.84 -15.09
CA ARG A 205 24.16 5.51 -16.43
C ARG A 205 25.14 6.54 -16.99
N ASP A 206 24.99 7.79 -16.55
CA ASP A 206 25.87 8.90 -16.93
C ASP A 206 26.46 9.47 -15.64
N THR A 207 27.72 9.14 -15.38
CA THR A 207 28.46 9.54 -14.20
C THR A 207 28.77 11.04 -14.16
N SER A 208 28.68 11.72 -15.32
CA SER A 208 28.91 13.16 -15.39
C SER A 208 27.73 14.01 -14.91
N LYS A 209 26.55 13.41 -14.72
CA LYS A 209 25.34 14.14 -14.31
C LYS A 209 25.04 13.96 -12.84
N LEU A 210 24.74 15.08 -12.20
CA LEU A 210 24.26 15.11 -10.81
C LEU A 210 22.99 14.29 -10.66
N ARG A 211 23.01 13.38 -9.69
CA ARG A 211 21.81 12.64 -9.24
C ARG A 211 21.27 13.34 -8.00
N TYR A 212 20.00 13.65 -8.01
CA TYR A 212 19.35 14.23 -6.84
C TYR A 212 17.91 13.76 -6.70
N LYS A 213 17.47 13.78 -5.48
CA LYS A 213 16.10 13.55 -5.06
C LYS A 213 15.79 14.54 -3.95
N THR A 214 14.78 15.36 -4.15
CA THR A 214 14.29 16.28 -3.13
C THR A 214 12.85 15.94 -2.81
N TRP A 215 12.48 16.12 -1.57
CA TRP A 215 11.10 15.93 -1.14
C TRP A 215 10.73 16.98 -0.10
N MET A 216 9.46 17.29 -0.09
CA MET A 216 8.83 18.19 0.86
C MET A 216 7.51 17.56 1.28
N ASP A 217 7.35 17.38 2.56
CA ASP A 217 6.12 16.88 3.18
C ASP A 217 5.58 17.96 4.12
N PHE A 218 4.29 18.19 4.01
CA PHE A 218 3.57 19.06 4.92
C PHE A 218 2.33 18.35 5.41
N HIS A 219 2.17 18.29 6.71
CA HIS A 219 1.06 17.70 7.39
C HIS A 219 0.44 18.71 8.34
N HIS A 220 -0.87 18.87 8.28
CA HIS A 220 -1.64 19.74 9.16
C HIS A 220 -2.82 18.98 9.71
N LEU A 221 -2.89 18.88 11.04
CA LEU A 221 -4.00 18.32 11.78
C LEU A 221 -4.66 19.43 12.61
N ASN A 222 -5.96 19.51 12.53
CA ASN A 222 -6.77 20.36 13.40
C ASN A 222 -7.91 19.53 13.98
N SER A 223 -8.12 19.64 15.28
CA SER A 223 -9.18 18.93 16.00
C SER A 223 -10.13 19.91 16.67
N GLN A 224 -11.36 19.49 16.90
CA GLN A 224 -12.39 20.25 17.62
C GLN A 224 -11.92 20.72 19.01
N TYR A 225 -11.03 19.96 19.67
CA TYR A 225 -10.50 20.31 20.98
C TYR A 225 -9.25 21.20 20.90
N GLU A 226 -9.14 22.01 19.86
CA GLU A 226 -8.04 22.96 19.60
C GLU A 226 -6.66 22.31 19.51
N LEU A 227 -6.60 20.97 19.43
CA LEU A 227 -5.34 20.29 19.14
C LEU A 227 -4.97 20.60 17.69
N LYS A 228 -3.81 21.27 17.52
CA LYS A 228 -3.26 21.61 16.23
C LYS A 228 -1.87 21.05 16.10
N GLU A 229 -1.64 20.36 15.01
CA GLU A 229 -0.31 19.87 14.67
C GLU A 229 0.06 20.34 13.27
N ASN A 230 1.26 20.88 13.17
CA ASN A 230 1.87 21.21 11.89
C ASN A 230 3.22 20.51 11.82
N HIS A 231 3.38 19.67 10.85
CA HIS A 231 4.63 18.98 10.59
C HIS A 231 5.11 19.35 9.19
N PHE A 232 6.33 19.82 9.10
CA PHE A 232 6.99 20.16 7.85
C PHE A 232 8.32 19.44 7.77
N LEU A 233 8.49 18.64 6.72
CA LEU A 233 9.70 17.91 6.41
C LEU A 233 10.20 18.35 5.04
N LEU A 234 11.46 18.76 4.97
CA LEU A 234 12.17 19.05 3.73
C LEU A 234 13.43 18.21 3.67
N GLY A 235 13.58 17.44 2.62
CA GLY A 235 14.76 16.61 2.44
C GLY A 235 15.35 16.73 1.04
N ALA A 236 16.65 16.53 0.97
CA ALA A 236 17.38 16.46 -0.28
C ALA A 236 18.46 15.39 -0.18
N HIS A 237 18.55 14.58 -1.20
CA HIS A 237 19.63 13.61 -1.39
C HIS A 237 20.30 13.88 -2.73
N SER A 238 21.63 13.98 -2.73
CA SER A 238 22.39 14.23 -3.96
C SER A 238 23.57 13.27 -4.05
N GLY A 239 23.86 12.82 -5.25
CA GLY A 239 25.02 12.00 -5.55
C GLY A 239 25.70 12.51 -6.81
N TRP A 240 27.00 12.63 -6.77
CA TRP A 240 27.84 13.00 -7.91
C TRP A 240 29.10 12.15 -7.92
N VAL A 241 29.66 11.97 -9.10
CA VAL A 241 30.93 11.26 -9.27
C VAL A 241 32.01 12.28 -9.68
N ILE A 242 33.11 12.33 -8.93
CA ILE A 242 34.26 13.17 -9.19
C ILE A 242 35.48 12.27 -9.17
N MET A 243 36.26 12.26 -10.23
CA MET A 243 37.50 11.45 -10.36
C MET A 243 37.30 9.97 -10.02
N ASP A 244 36.22 9.36 -10.53
CA ASP A 244 35.80 7.96 -10.30
C ASP A 244 35.37 7.63 -8.84
N GLU A 245 35.28 8.63 -7.96
CA GLU A 245 34.73 8.46 -6.62
C GLU A 245 33.30 9.01 -6.53
N GLU A 246 32.42 8.26 -5.84
CA GLU A 246 31.03 8.66 -5.62
C GLU A 246 30.88 9.41 -4.31
N PHE A 247 30.41 10.65 -4.40
CA PHE A 247 30.06 11.48 -3.26
C PHE A 247 28.55 11.50 -3.05
N LEU A 248 28.10 11.17 -1.85
CA LEU A 248 26.70 11.19 -1.43
C LEU A 248 26.50 12.26 -0.38
N GLY A 249 25.52 13.12 -0.58
CA GLY A 249 25.10 14.12 0.38
C GLY A 249 23.62 13.97 0.70
N THR A 250 23.25 14.03 1.98
CA THR A 250 21.86 14.04 2.44
C THR A 250 21.66 15.22 3.36
N PHE A 251 20.57 15.93 3.12
CA PHE A 251 20.09 17.02 3.97
C PHE A 251 18.63 16.73 4.32
N GLU A 252 18.27 16.91 5.59
CA GLU A 252 16.92 16.78 6.07
C GLU A 252 16.64 17.86 7.13
N LEU A 253 15.53 18.55 6.99
CA LEU A 253 15.00 19.52 7.94
C LEU A 253 13.61 19.05 8.35
N ASP A 254 13.45 18.77 9.62
CA ASP A 254 12.18 18.36 10.23
C ASP A 254 11.74 19.43 11.23
N VAL A 255 10.54 19.96 11.06
CA VAL A 255 9.94 20.96 11.96
C VAL A 255 8.56 20.50 12.34
N ASN A 256 8.38 20.21 13.61
CA ASN A 256 7.08 19.85 14.17
C ASN A 256 6.64 20.92 15.19
N ASN A 257 5.42 21.41 15.02
CA ASN A 257 4.80 22.37 15.91
C ASN A 257 3.46 21.82 16.42
N LEU A 258 3.42 21.51 17.72
CA LEU A 258 2.24 21.03 18.42
C LEU A 258 1.64 22.18 19.21
N GLY A 259 0.46 22.65 18.80
CA GLY A 259 -0.35 23.60 19.58
C GLY A 259 -1.30 22.82 20.49
N ASN A 260 -1.08 22.91 21.80
CA ASN A 260 -2.01 22.39 22.79
C ASN A 260 -2.44 23.52 23.73
N PRO A 261 -3.72 23.97 23.68
CA PRO A 261 -4.20 25.05 24.54
C PRO A 261 -4.24 24.67 26.02
N LEU A 262 -4.27 23.36 26.34
CA LEU A 262 -4.27 22.89 27.73
C LEU A 262 -2.94 23.13 28.47
N LEU A 263 -1.84 23.37 27.75
CA LEU A 263 -0.54 23.69 28.33
C LEU A 263 -0.36 25.19 28.62
N SER A 264 -1.29 26.05 28.21
CA SER A 264 -1.22 27.50 28.43
C SER A 264 -1.89 27.99 29.70
N LEU A 265 -2.44 27.10 30.54
CA LEU A 265 -3.18 27.48 31.75
C LEU A 265 -2.29 27.62 33.01
N ASP A 266 -0.98 27.37 32.91
CA ASP A 266 -0.03 27.44 34.03
C ASP A 266 1.08 28.48 33.83
N SER A 267 0.74 29.70 33.40
CA SER A 267 1.69 30.82 33.41
C SER A 267 1.06 32.10 33.94
#